data_3687d8ccea3dc0c8e6b55d25252a3a90
#
_entry.id   3687d8ccea3dc0c8e6b55d25252a3a90
#
_cell.length_a   1.000
_cell.length_b   1.000
_cell.length_c   1.000
_cell.angle_alpha   90.00
_cell.angle_beta   90.00
_cell.angle_gamma   90.00
#
_symmetry.space_group_name_H-M   'P 1'
#
loop_
_entity.id
_entity.type
_entity.pdbx_description
1 polymer ?
#
loop_
_entity_poly.entity_id
_entity_poly.type
_entity_poly.pdbx_seq_one_letter_code
_entity_poly.pdbx_strand_id
1 'polypeptide(L)'
;MEIKRCGSQPSHKGPADWFTGRVRVDPLFQANAPARASGASVTFEPGARTAWHTHPLGQSLIVTAVCGWAQRDGGPIEEIPPGDVSQLAPNEKHWRRAD
;
A
#
# COMPACT_ATOMS: atom_id res chain seq x y z
N MET A 1 18.54 -1.20 19.12
CA MET A 1 17.11 -1.06 18.79
C MET A 1 16.88 0.35 18.30
N GLU A 2 16.20 0.50 17.17
CA GLU A 2 15.79 1.80 16.64
C GLU A 2 14.28 1.93 16.73
N ILE A 3 13.79 3.06 17.22
CA ILE A 3 12.36 3.32 17.33
C ILE A 3 12.03 4.55 16.49
N LYS A 4 11.17 4.36 15.48
CA LYS A 4 10.64 5.45 14.66
C LYS A 4 9.23 5.76 15.13
N ARG A 5 9.04 6.92 15.73
CA ARG A 5 7.75 7.32 16.28
C ARG A 5 6.76 7.65 15.17
N CYS A 6 5.48 7.40 15.44
CA CYS A 6 4.41 7.74 14.51
C CYS A 6 4.46 9.24 14.21
N GLY A 7 4.37 9.60 12.92
CA GLY A 7 4.41 10.99 12.48
C GLY A 7 5.80 11.65 12.51
N SER A 8 6.85 10.91 12.82
CA SER A 8 8.21 11.48 12.88
C SER A 8 8.86 11.67 11.52
N GLN A 9 8.34 11.04 10.49
CA GLN A 9 8.83 11.17 9.12
C GLN A 9 7.84 11.98 8.30
N PRO A 10 8.31 12.85 7.38
CA PRO A 10 7.42 13.69 6.58
C PRO A 10 6.48 12.86 5.71
N SER A 11 5.20 13.25 5.69
CA SER A 11 4.22 12.74 4.73
C SER A 11 4.50 13.34 3.35
N HIS A 12 4.13 12.63 2.30
CA HIS A 12 4.17 13.18 0.97
C HIS A 12 2.97 12.71 0.15
N LYS A 13 2.67 13.46 -0.90
CA LYS A 13 1.62 13.10 -1.84
C LYS A 13 2.08 11.92 -2.70
N GLY A 14 1.21 10.94 -2.88
CA GLY A 14 1.48 9.84 -3.81
C GLY A 14 1.71 10.37 -5.23
N PRO A 15 2.79 9.94 -5.92
CA PRO A 15 3.08 10.40 -7.28
C PRO A 15 1.96 10.06 -8.27
N ALA A 16 1.68 10.97 -9.22
CA ALA A 16 0.63 10.77 -10.22
C ALA A 16 0.88 9.55 -11.13
N ASP A 17 2.13 9.14 -11.28
CA ASP A 17 2.48 7.94 -12.06
C ASP A 17 1.99 6.65 -11.40
N TRP A 18 1.80 6.65 -10.09
CA TRP A 18 1.43 5.48 -9.30
C TRP A 18 -0.01 5.51 -8.80
N PHE A 19 -0.62 6.69 -8.73
CA PHE A 19 -1.93 6.89 -8.14
C PHE A 19 -2.83 7.77 -9.00
N THR A 20 -4.12 7.43 -9.03
CA THR A 20 -5.19 8.30 -9.53
C THR A 20 -5.91 8.88 -8.32
N GLY A 21 -6.16 10.18 -8.33
CA GLY A 21 -6.75 10.88 -7.20
C GLY A 21 -5.71 11.26 -6.15
N ARG A 22 -6.17 11.71 -4.99
CA ARG A 22 -5.31 12.19 -3.92
C ARG A 22 -5.00 11.08 -2.92
N VAL A 23 -3.72 10.85 -2.71
CA VAL A 23 -3.22 9.81 -1.80
C VAL A 23 -2.08 10.40 -0.96
N ARG A 24 -2.11 10.14 0.35
CA ARG A 24 -1.04 10.53 1.26
C ARG A 24 -0.21 9.30 1.61
N VAL A 25 1.10 9.42 1.49
CA VAL A 25 2.05 8.37 1.84
C VAL A 25 2.85 8.80 3.06
N ASP A 26 2.80 7.99 4.11
CA ASP A 26 3.56 8.17 5.34
C ASP A 26 4.59 7.05 5.45
N PRO A 27 5.87 7.31 5.16
CA PRO A 27 6.92 6.31 5.32
C PRO A 27 7.02 5.83 6.76
N LEU A 28 7.21 4.54 6.97
CA LEU A 28 7.36 3.95 8.30
C LEU A 28 8.79 3.45 8.54
N PHE A 29 9.32 2.69 7.62
CA PHE A 29 10.70 2.20 7.70
C PHE A 29 11.23 1.84 6.32
N GLN A 30 12.55 1.93 6.18
CA GLN A 30 13.27 1.62 4.95
C GLN A 30 13.95 0.27 5.08
N ALA A 31 14.19 -0.38 3.93
CA ALA A 31 14.98 -1.59 3.89
C ALA A 31 16.44 -1.27 4.19
N ASN A 32 17.02 -1.99 5.15
CA ASN A 32 18.44 -1.93 5.49
C ASN A 32 19.05 -3.32 5.26
N ALA A 33 20.08 -3.40 4.40
CA ALA A 33 20.72 -4.68 4.11
C ALA A 33 21.18 -5.36 5.42
N PRO A 34 21.01 -6.69 5.57
CA PRO A 34 20.49 -7.64 4.55
C PRO A 34 18.97 -7.67 4.41
N ALA A 35 18.23 -6.92 5.22
CA ALA A 35 16.76 -6.87 5.14
C ALA A 35 16.32 -6.17 3.86
N ARG A 36 15.22 -6.65 3.27
CA ARG A 36 14.66 -6.11 2.03
C ARG A 36 13.24 -5.57 2.19
N ALA A 37 12.70 -5.60 3.41
CA ALA A 37 11.35 -5.12 3.67
C ALA A 37 11.37 -3.63 3.97
N SER A 38 10.40 -2.91 3.42
CA SER A 38 10.09 -1.53 3.77
C SER A 38 8.59 -1.40 3.96
N GLY A 39 8.15 -0.37 4.65
CA GLY A 39 6.74 -0.17 4.91
C GLY A 39 6.34 1.30 4.88
N ALA A 40 5.10 1.53 4.51
CA ALA A 40 4.49 2.84 4.51
C ALA A 40 3.00 2.71 4.83
N SER A 41 2.45 3.74 5.44
CA SER A 41 1.00 3.88 5.60
C SER A 41 0.48 4.74 4.45
N VAL A 42 -0.54 4.25 3.75
CA VAL A 42 -1.10 4.92 2.57
C VAL A 42 -2.55 5.25 2.85
N THR A 43 -2.90 6.53 2.74
CA THR A 43 -4.25 7.02 2.97
C THR A 43 -4.84 7.48 1.64
N PHE A 44 -5.95 6.86 1.24
CA PHE A 44 -6.66 7.18 0.00
C PHE A 44 -7.84 8.09 0.30
N GLU A 45 -7.96 9.22 -0.42
CA GLU A 45 -9.20 9.98 -0.42
C GLU A 45 -10.26 9.25 -1.27
N PRO A 46 -11.57 9.55 -1.07
CA PRO A 46 -12.63 8.89 -1.83
C PRO A 46 -12.37 8.94 -3.33
N GLY A 47 -12.46 7.78 -3.98
CA GLY A 47 -12.24 7.64 -5.42
C GLY A 47 -10.78 7.50 -5.84
N ALA A 48 -9.83 7.72 -4.94
CA ALA A 48 -8.41 7.52 -5.24
C ALA A 48 -8.06 6.04 -5.27
N ARG A 49 -7.08 5.69 -6.09
CA ARG A 49 -6.58 4.31 -6.17
C ARG A 49 -5.18 4.28 -6.75
N THR A 50 -4.51 3.13 -6.62
CA THR A 50 -3.24 2.92 -7.32
C THR A 50 -3.50 2.65 -8.80
N ALA A 51 -2.49 2.92 -9.62
CA ALA A 51 -2.41 2.36 -10.97
C ALA A 51 -2.21 0.85 -10.89
N TRP A 52 -2.45 0.14 -11.98
CA TRP A 52 -2.05 -1.25 -12.12
C TRP A 52 -0.52 -1.33 -12.02
N HIS A 53 -0.01 -2.20 -11.16
CA HIS A 53 1.44 -2.29 -10.92
C HIS A 53 1.82 -3.68 -10.39
N THR A 54 3.12 -3.92 -10.32
CA THR A 54 3.71 -5.15 -9.78
C THR A 54 4.79 -4.81 -8.76
N HIS A 55 5.09 -5.79 -7.89
CA HIS A 55 6.21 -5.72 -6.96
C HIS A 55 7.09 -6.96 -7.16
N PRO A 56 8.40 -6.79 -7.40
CA PRO A 56 9.29 -7.93 -7.71
C PRO A 56 9.31 -9.02 -6.64
N LEU A 57 9.21 -8.64 -5.38
CA LEU A 57 9.25 -9.57 -4.23
C LEU A 57 7.89 -9.76 -3.57
N GLY A 58 6.82 -9.28 -4.21
CA GLY A 58 5.48 -9.32 -3.64
C GLY A 58 5.20 -8.16 -2.69
N GLN A 59 4.01 -8.17 -2.12
CA GLN A 59 3.57 -7.11 -1.22
C GLN A 59 2.56 -7.67 -0.23
N SER A 60 2.65 -7.23 1.03
CA SER A 60 1.63 -7.47 2.03
C SER A 60 0.88 -6.18 2.29
N LEU A 61 -0.44 -6.25 2.23
CA LEU A 61 -1.34 -5.12 2.48
C LEU A 61 -2.13 -5.40 3.75
N ILE A 62 -2.07 -4.51 4.70
CA ILE A 62 -2.85 -4.59 5.93
C ILE A 62 -3.79 -3.40 5.94
N VAL A 63 -5.09 -3.66 5.98
CA VAL A 63 -6.09 -2.59 6.07
C VAL A 63 -6.25 -2.25 7.55
N THR A 64 -5.99 -0.99 7.91
CA THR A 64 -6.04 -0.53 9.30
C THR A 64 -7.32 0.24 9.62
N ALA A 65 -7.94 0.87 8.61
CA ALA A 65 -9.16 1.65 8.80
C ALA A 65 -9.98 1.64 7.52
N VAL A 66 -11.27 1.80 7.63
CA VAL A 66 -12.28 1.77 6.58
C VAL A 66 -12.22 0.47 5.77
N CYS A 67 -12.67 0.44 4.55
CA CYS A 67 -12.69 -0.77 3.74
C CYS A 67 -11.61 -0.71 2.66
N GLY A 68 -10.81 -1.76 2.54
CA GLY A 68 -9.88 -1.91 1.45
C GLY A 68 -10.47 -2.68 0.29
N TRP A 69 -10.00 -2.38 -0.90
CA TRP A 69 -10.39 -3.05 -2.14
C TRP A 69 -9.13 -3.32 -2.96
N ALA A 70 -9.07 -4.49 -3.55
CA ALA A 70 -7.96 -4.86 -4.42
C ALA A 70 -8.45 -5.77 -5.54
N GLN A 71 -7.76 -5.73 -6.66
CA GLN A 71 -8.03 -6.62 -7.79
C GLN A 71 -6.71 -7.02 -8.42
N ARG A 72 -6.50 -8.32 -8.58
CA ARG A 72 -5.42 -8.84 -9.40
C ARG A 72 -5.88 -8.94 -10.85
N ASP A 73 -4.93 -8.86 -11.78
CA ASP A 73 -5.21 -9.03 -13.20
C ASP A 73 -5.84 -10.40 -13.45
N GLY A 74 -7.00 -10.40 -14.12
CA GLY A 74 -7.76 -11.61 -14.40
C GLY A 74 -8.62 -12.11 -13.24
N GLY A 75 -8.67 -11.43 -12.11
CA GLY A 75 -9.47 -11.81 -10.94
C GLY A 75 -10.61 -10.85 -10.66
N PRO A 76 -11.48 -11.20 -9.70
CA PRO A 76 -12.54 -10.31 -9.24
C PRO A 76 -11.99 -9.22 -8.32
N ILE A 77 -12.79 -8.17 -8.11
CA ILE A 77 -12.49 -7.17 -7.09
C ILE A 77 -12.79 -7.80 -5.73
N GLU A 78 -11.81 -7.77 -4.83
CA GLU A 78 -11.94 -8.31 -3.48
C GLU A 78 -12.07 -7.19 -2.47
N GLU A 79 -12.99 -7.36 -1.53
CA GLU A 79 -13.13 -6.48 -0.37
C GLU A 79 -12.20 -6.96 0.74
N ILE A 80 -11.48 -6.02 1.37
CA ILE A 80 -10.53 -6.32 2.43
C ILE A 80 -10.90 -5.48 3.65
N PRO A 81 -11.69 -6.04 4.59
CA PRO A 81 -12.08 -5.33 5.82
C PRO A 81 -10.90 -4.96 6.70
N PRO A 82 -11.07 -4.00 7.63
CA PRO A 82 -10.02 -3.65 8.58
C PRO A 82 -9.55 -4.86 9.38
N GLY A 83 -8.23 -4.97 9.53
CA GLY A 83 -7.58 -6.09 10.21
C GLY A 83 -7.20 -7.24 9.29
N ASP A 84 -7.78 -7.31 8.09
CA ASP A 84 -7.44 -8.35 7.14
C ASP A 84 -6.13 -8.02 6.41
N VAL A 85 -5.46 -9.08 5.98
CA VAL A 85 -4.19 -9.01 5.27
C VAL A 85 -4.36 -9.62 3.88
N SER A 86 -3.94 -8.88 2.88
CA SER A 86 -3.83 -9.38 1.50
C SER A 86 -2.36 -9.52 1.15
N GLN A 87 -1.98 -10.68 0.65
CA GLN A 87 -0.60 -10.94 0.21
C GLN A 87 -0.57 -11.13 -1.29
N LEU A 88 0.19 -10.28 -1.97
CA LEU A 88 0.39 -10.33 -3.40
C LEU A 88 1.70 -11.05 -3.69
N ALA A 89 1.63 -12.01 -4.59
CA ALA A 89 2.80 -12.79 -5.00
C ALA A 89 3.80 -11.90 -5.77
N PRO A 90 5.07 -12.32 -5.88
CA PRO A 90 6.04 -11.60 -6.71
C PRO A 90 5.50 -11.41 -8.14
N ASN A 91 5.62 -10.19 -8.65
CA ASN A 91 5.20 -9.79 -10.00
C ASN A 91 3.71 -9.96 -10.32
N GLU A 92 2.86 -10.13 -9.32
CA GLU A 92 1.41 -10.19 -9.51
C GLU A 92 0.86 -8.78 -9.79
N LYS A 93 0.30 -8.59 -10.97
CA LYS A 93 -0.24 -7.30 -11.39
C LYS A 93 -1.57 -7.03 -10.70
N HIS A 94 -1.69 -5.89 -10.06
CA HIS A 94 -2.87 -5.53 -9.25
C HIS A 94 -3.03 -4.02 -9.10
N TRP A 95 -4.20 -3.61 -8.59
CA TRP A 95 -4.44 -2.28 -8.06
C TRP A 95 -5.14 -2.39 -6.71
N ARG A 96 -5.09 -1.31 -5.92
CA ARG A 96 -5.74 -1.24 -4.61
C ARG A 96 -6.22 0.16 -4.28
N ARG A 97 -7.19 0.24 -3.36
CA ARG A 97 -7.71 1.47 -2.79
C ARG A 97 -8.28 1.20 -1.40
N ALA A 98 -8.59 2.27 -0.66
CA ALA A 98 -9.33 2.20 0.60
C ALA A 98 -10.32 3.36 0.67
N ASP A 99 -11.56 3.07 1.06
CA ASP A 99 -12.62 4.06 1.22
C ASP A 99 -13.77 3.55 2.12
#